data_3506eadd9243304496006cbf814ac82b
#
_entry.id   3506eadd9243304496006cbf814ac82b
#
_cell.length_a   1.000
_cell.length_b   1.000
_cell.length_c   1.000
_cell.angle_alpha   90.00
_cell.angle_beta   90.00
_cell.angle_gamma   90.00
#
_symmetry.space_group_name_H-M   'P 1'
#
loop_
_entity.id
_entity.type
_entity.pdbx_description
1 polymer ?
#
loop_
_entity_poly.entity_id
_entity_poly.type
_entity_poly.pdbx_seq_one_letter_code
_entity_poly.pdbx_strand_id
1 'polypeptide(L)'
;MVSKLLKTITQPVRGLHQAAYLLASLTLASQVLALVRDRLFAHQFGAGEMLDLYYAAFRVPDLVFALVASLVSAYVLIPRIAGADPVESRRLISQTASFLFIAGGIMCGVIALFTPTLLTLVYPNLMQGAYASEFVFLTRLLLLQPIILGLSGVATSVTQVKRKFFIFALSPVLYNLGIIGGTVFLYPVFGLPGVGMGVVIGALAHFIIHVPVLMEAKLTPRFVIPDPKVLWLVMKDSLPRSMALGMGAFVTLALTALAARTGEGGVSVFTLAGNLEAVPLSLIGAAYATAAFPVLAEHHRKKQGVAYRDTIS
;
A
#
# COMPACT_ATOMS: atom_id res chain seq x y z
N MET A 1 0.34 10.62 -31.15
CA MET A 1 -0.60 10.96 -30.07
C MET A 1 -0.13 10.42 -28.71
N VAL A 2 0.22 9.14 -28.60
CA VAL A 2 0.70 8.50 -27.36
C VAL A 2 1.96 9.15 -26.80
N SER A 3 2.96 9.51 -27.62
CA SER A 3 4.20 10.16 -27.16
C SER A 3 4.00 11.59 -26.62
N LYS A 4 3.02 12.32 -27.12
CA LYS A 4 2.64 13.65 -26.59
C LYS A 4 1.92 13.51 -25.23
N LEU A 5 1.00 12.54 -25.12
CA LEU A 5 0.31 12.24 -23.87
C LEU A 5 1.29 11.80 -22.77
N LEU A 6 2.21 10.89 -23.07
CA LEU A 6 3.27 10.48 -22.16
C LEU A 6 4.13 11.66 -21.70
N LYS A 7 4.53 12.55 -22.62
CA LYS A 7 5.29 13.76 -22.25
C LYS A 7 4.53 14.69 -21.32
N THR A 8 3.21 14.87 -21.54
CA THR A 8 2.37 15.73 -20.68
C THR A 8 2.18 15.09 -19.28
N ILE A 9 1.98 13.78 -19.22
CA ILE A 9 1.78 13.01 -17.98
C ILE A 9 3.10 12.94 -17.15
N THR A 10 4.24 12.91 -17.82
CA THR A 10 5.56 12.84 -17.17
C THR A 10 6.21 14.19 -16.89
N GLN A 11 5.54 15.32 -17.16
CA GLN A 11 6.09 16.64 -16.84
C GLN A 11 6.22 16.85 -15.32
N PRO A 12 7.35 17.40 -14.84
CA PRO A 12 7.48 17.75 -13.45
C PRO A 12 6.57 18.94 -13.10
N VAL A 13 5.79 18.80 -12.05
CA VAL A 13 4.94 19.88 -11.55
C VAL A 13 5.81 20.89 -10.79
N ARG A 14 5.89 22.14 -11.29
CA ARG A 14 6.80 23.15 -10.75
C ARG A 14 6.20 24.00 -9.62
N GLY A 15 4.88 24.13 -9.55
CA GLY A 15 4.17 24.93 -8.55
C GLY A 15 3.75 24.09 -7.34
N LEU A 16 3.98 24.58 -6.11
CA LEU A 16 3.54 23.92 -4.88
C LEU A 16 2.01 23.76 -4.86
N HIS A 17 1.27 24.81 -5.19
CA HIS A 17 -0.19 24.78 -5.21
C HIS A 17 -0.74 23.83 -6.30
N GLN A 18 -0.12 23.83 -7.50
CA GLN A 18 -0.52 22.91 -8.57
C GLN A 18 -0.29 21.45 -8.17
N ALA A 19 0.84 21.15 -7.51
CA ALA A 19 1.11 19.82 -6.97
C ALA A 19 0.09 19.44 -5.91
N ALA A 20 -0.24 20.34 -4.98
CA ALA A 20 -1.20 20.08 -3.92
C ALA A 20 -2.62 19.82 -4.48
N TYR A 21 -3.11 20.64 -5.41
CA TYR A 21 -4.43 20.41 -6.05
C TYR A 21 -4.46 19.10 -6.85
N LEU A 22 -3.41 18.80 -7.59
CA LEU A 22 -3.30 17.55 -8.35
C LEU A 22 -3.33 16.32 -7.42
N LEU A 23 -2.52 16.36 -6.36
CA LEU A 23 -2.49 15.28 -5.38
C LEU A 23 -3.85 15.11 -4.70
N ALA A 24 -4.46 16.20 -4.24
CA ALA A 24 -5.76 16.17 -3.60
C ALA A 24 -6.85 15.60 -4.53
N SER A 25 -6.89 16.05 -5.80
CA SER A 25 -7.87 15.58 -6.78
C SER A 25 -7.73 14.08 -7.09
N LEU A 26 -6.51 13.59 -7.31
CA LEU A 26 -6.28 12.18 -7.61
C LEU A 26 -6.42 11.29 -6.37
N THR A 27 -6.09 11.79 -5.18
CA THR A 27 -6.37 11.10 -3.92
C THR A 27 -7.88 10.95 -3.72
N LEU A 28 -8.64 12.03 -3.95
CA LEU A 28 -10.10 11.98 -3.89
C LEU A 28 -10.67 11.00 -4.92
N ALA A 29 -10.16 11.03 -6.15
CA ALA A 29 -10.57 10.07 -7.19
C ALA A 29 -10.29 8.62 -6.77
N SER A 30 -9.13 8.34 -6.14
CA SER A 30 -8.80 7.02 -5.61
C SER A 30 -9.75 6.60 -4.49
N GLN A 31 -10.12 7.52 -3.59
CA GLN A 31 -11.09 7.24 -2.51
C GLN A 31 -12.49 6.96 -3.07
N VAL A 32 -12.94 7.74 -4.05
CA VAL A 32 -14.22 7.50 -4.73
C VAL A 32 -14.22 6.12 -5.40
N LEU A 33 -13.12 5.75 -6.09
CA LEU A 33 -12.99 4.42 -6.68
C LEU A 33 -12.98 3.30 -5.63
N ALA A 34 -12.38 3.52 -4.46
CA ALA A 34 -12.44 2.57 -3.37
C ALA A 34 -13.87 2.37 -2.86
N LEU A 35 -14.67 3.45 -2.74
CA LEU A 35 -16.09 3.36 -2.38
C LEU A 35 -16.93 2.67 -3.49
N VAL A 36 -16.65 2.94 -4.76
CA VAL A 36 -17.29 2.25 -5.89
C VAL A 36 -16.97 0.76 -5.86
N ARG A 37 -15.72 0.39 -5.59
CA ARG A 37 -15.30 -1.00 -5.38
C ARG A 37 -16.07 -1.66 -4.22
N ASP A 38 -16.14 -0.99 -3.08
CA ASP A 38 -16.80 -1.54 -1.88
C ASP A 38 -18.31 -1.68 -2.11
N ARG A 39 -18.94 -0.73 -2.82
CA ARG A 39 -20.34 -0.86 -3.28
C ARG A 39 -20.53 -2.03 -4.24
N LEU A 40 -19.59 -2.23 -5.18
CA LEU A 40 -19.60 -3.36 -6.10
C LEU A 40 -19.51 -4.68 -5.33
N PHE A 41 -18.63 -4.77 -4.36
CA PHE A 41 -18.51 -5.94 -3.48
C PHE A 41 -19.78 -6.21 -2.69
N ALA A 42 -20.36 -5.19 -2.06
CA ALA A 42 -21.60 -5.33 -1.32
C ALA A 42 -22.77 -5.77 -2.23
N HIS A 43 -22.82 -5.29 -3.47
CA HIS A 43 -23.83 -5.69 -4.44
C HIS A 43 -23.62 -7.12 -4.97
N GLN A 44 -22.37 -7.49 -5.27
CA GLN A 44 -22.03 -8.77 -5.93
C GLN A 44 -22.04 -9.94 -4.95
N PHE A 45 -21.55 -9.73 -3.72
CA PHE A 45 -21.33 -10.79 -2.74
C PHE A 45 -22.26 -10.70 -1.52
N GLY A 46 -22.83 -9.51 -1.26
CA GLY A 46 -23.51 -9.26 0.01
C GLY A 46 -22.56 -9.29 1.21
N ALA A 47 -23.10 -9.26 2.40
CA ALA A 47 -22.37 -9.55 3.64
C ALA A 47 -22.45 -11.06 3.91
N GLY A 48 -21.63 -11.84 3.21
CA GLY A 48 -21.66 -13.30 3.22
C GLY A 48 -20.27 -13.91 3.24
N GLU A 49 -20.22 -15.26 3.27
CA GLU A 49 -18.99 -16.04 3.39
C GLU A 49 -17.93 -15.65 2.35
N MET A 50 -18.30 -15.45 1.09
CA MET A 50 -17.37 -15.12 0.02
C MET A 50 -16.64 -13.80 0.25
N LEU A 51 -17.34 -12.78 0.72
CA LEU A 51 -16.74 -11.47 1.00
C LEU A 51 -15.92 -11.52 2.31
N ASP A 52 -16.34 -12.32 3.28
CA ASP A 52 -15.57 -12.59 4.49
C ASP A 52 -14.22 -13.22 4.18
N LEU A 53 -14.21 -14.25 3.31
CA LEU A 53 -12.99 -14.90 2.85
C LEU A 53 -12.07 -13.92 2.13
N TYR A 54 -12.64 -13.09 1.24
CA TYR A 54 -11.87 -12.08 0.52
C TYR A 54 -11.16 -11.11 1.48
N TYR A 55 -11.89 -10.51 2.41
CA TYR A 55 -11.28 -9.55 3.34
C TYR A 55 -10.33 -10.21 4.35
N ALA A 56 -10.65 -11.41 4.83
CA ALA A 56 -9.77 -12.15 5.73
C ALA A 56 -8.45 -12.55 5.05
N ALA A 57 -8.49 -12.90 3.75
CA ALA A 57 -7.31 -13.28 2.97
C ALA A 57 -6.26 -12.17 2.86
N PHE A 58 -6.65 -10.90 2.93
CA PHE A 58 -5.73 -9.76 2.91
C PHE A 58 -4.94 -9.57 4.19
N ARG A 59 -5.45 -10.02 5.35
CA ARG A 59 -4.88 -9.65 6.66
C ARG A 59 -3.45 -10.14 6.85
N VAL A 60 -3.14 -11.34 6.37
CA VAL A 60 -1.78 -11.88 6.44
C VAL A 60 -0.83 -11.15 5.47
N PRO A 61 -1.16 -10.97 4.18
CA PRO A 61 -0.39 -10.11 3.28
C PRO A 61 -0.19 -8.67 3.78
N ASP A 62 -1.22 -8.05 4.35
CA ASP A 62 -1.12 -6.69 4.90
C ASP A 62 -0.15 -6.60 6.07
N LEU A 63 -0.14 -7.61 6.95
CA LEU A 63 0.83 -7.70 8.05
C LEU A 63 2.26 -7.84 7.52
N VAL A 64 2.48 -8.68 6.50
CA VAL A 64 3.78 -8.80 5.83
C VAL A 64 4.21 -7.48 5.21
N PHE A 65 3.31 -6.79 4.51
CA PHE A 65 3.58 -5.47 3.95
C PHE A 65 3.97 -4.46 5.03
N ALA A 66 3.24 -4.42 6.13
CA ALA A 66 3.51 -3.52 7.24
C ALA A 66 4.85 -3.81 7.92
N LEU A 67 5.25 -5.06 8.04
CA LEU A 67 6.51 -5.45 8.68
C LEU A 67 7.72 -5.30 7.76
N VAL A 68 7.62 -5.69 6.49
CA VAL A 68 8.76 -5.76 5.56
C VAL A 68 8.87 -4.52 4.67
N ALA A 69 7.81 -4.19 3.98
CA ALA A 69 7.85 -3.09 3.01
C ALA A 69 8.00 -1.72 3.69
N SER A 70 7.47 -1.57 4.91
CA SER A 70 7.60 -0.33 5.67
C SER A 70 9.01 -0.10 6.22
N LEU A 71 9.85 -1.16 6.36
CA LEU A 71 11.27 -1.03 6.73
C LEU A 71 12.07 -0.23 5.68
N VAL A 72 11.56 -0.16 4.45
CA VAL A 72 12.15 0.64 3.36
C VAL A 72 11.16 1.73 2.97
N SER A 73 10.93 2.62 3.91
CA SER A 73 9.94 3.70 3.75
C SER A 73 10.42 4.80 2.80
N ALA A 74 9.51 5.30 1.97
CA ALA A 74 9.76 6.48 1.13
C ALA A 74 10.23 7.69 1.95
N TYR A 75 9.79 7.83 3.19
CA TYR A 75 10.21 8.92 4.09
C TYR A 75 11.72 8.89 4.41
N VAL A 76 12.33 7.71 4.43
CA VAL A 76 13.78 7.56 4.64
C VAL A 76 14.54 7.59 3.32
N LEU A 77 13.95 7.04 2.24
CA LEU A 77 14.60 7.01 0.93
C LEU A 77 14.62 8.39 0.26
N ILE A 78 13.53 9.16 0.32
CA ILE A 78 13.43 10.46 -0.37
C ILE A 78 14.55 11.42 0.04
N PRO A 79 14.81 11.70 1.33
CA PRO A 79 15.89 12.61 1.71
C PRO A 79 17.26 12.14 1.25
N ARG A 80 17.49 10.82 1.29
CA ARG A 80 18.78 10.21 0.91
C ARG A 80 19.03 10.24 -0.58
N ILE A 81 17.99 10.00 -1.39
CA ILE A 81 18.06 10.06 -2.86
C ILE A 81 18.17 11.52 -3.34
N ALA A 82 17.43 12.44 -2.69
CA ALA A 82 17.38 13.85 -3.10
C ALA A 82 18.71 14.58 -2.94
N GLY A 83 19.54 14.16 -1.97
CA GLY A 83 20.83 14.78 -1.66
C GLY A 83 22.05 14.05 -2.21
N ALA A 84 21.86 12.85 -2.79
CA ALA A 84 22.96 12.01 -3.22
C ALA A 84 23.29 12.16 -4.72
N ASP A 85 24.51 11.82 -5.07
CA ASP A 85 24.95 11.64 -6.45
C ASP A 85 24.17 10.49 -7.13
N PRO A 86 23.98 10.52 -8.46
CA PRO A 86 23.21 9.50 -9.20
C PRO A 86 23.73 8.06 -9.01
N VAL A 87 25.04 7.87 -8.83
CA VAL A 87 25.64 6.54 -8.63
C VAL A 87 25.26 5.99 -7.24
N GLU A 88 25.38 6.82 -6.22
CA GLU A 88 25.00 6.48 -4.84
C GLU A 88 23.48 6.25 -4.71
N SER A 89 22.67 7.12 -5.32
CA SER A 89 21.22 6.97 -5.40
C SER A 89 20.83 5.63 -6.03
N ARG A 90 21.45 5.27 -7.15
CA ARG A 90 21.21 3.99 -7.81
C ARG A 90 21.64 2.81 -6.97
N ARG A 91 22.79 2.91 -6.27
CA ARG A 91 23.26 1.88 -5.34
C ARG A 91 22.24 1.66 -4.24
N LEU A 92 21.79 2.73 -3.59
CA LEU A 92 20.79 2.66 -2.51
C LEU A 92 19.48 2.03 -2.99
N ILE A 93 18.95 2.46 -4.13
CA ILE A 93 17.72 1.93 -4.74
C ILE A 93 17.88 0.43 -5.06
N SER A 94 19.02 0.03 -5.62
CA SER A 94 19.29 -1.37 -5.96
C SER A 94 19.40 -2.25 -4.70
N GLN A 95 20.09 -1.79 -3.67
CA GLN A 95 20.23 -2.48 -2.40
C GLN A 95 18.86 -2.69 -1.72
N THR A 96 18.05 -1.63 -1.66
CA THR A 96 16.74 -1.68 -1.01
C THR A 96 15.73 -2.50 -1.80
N ALA A 97 15.71 -2.39 -3.13
CA ALA A 97 14.84 -3.21 -3.98
C ALA A 97 15.21 -4.70 -3.90
N SER A 98 16.51 -5.04 -3.94
CA SER A 98 16.98 -6.42 -3.79
C SER A 98 16.65 -6.99 -2.41
N PHE A 99 16.80 -6.19 -1.35
CA PHE A 99 16.41 -6.60 0.01
C PHE A 99 14.91 -6.91 0.09
N LEU A 100 14.05 -6.02 -0.40
CA LEU A 100 12.60 -6.24 -0.39
C LEU A 100 12.20 -7.47 -1.18
N PHE A 101 12.84 -7.68 -2.34
CA PHE A 101 12.57 -8.85 -3.16
C PHE A 101 13.01 -10.15 -2.46
N ILE A 102 14.19 -10.18 -1.87
CA ILE A 102 14.73 -11.37 -1.20
C ILE A 102 14.02 -11.61 0.14
N ALA A 103 14.01 -10.64 1.04
CA ALA A 103 13.43 -10.79 2.37
C ALA A 103 11.90 -10.96 2.30
N GLY A 104 11.23 -10.15 1.46
CA GLY A 104 9.80 -10.26 1.20
C GLY A 104 9.46 -11.59 0.54
N GLY A 105 10.23 -12.01 -0.47
CA GLY A 105 10.06 -13.29 -1.16
C GLY A 105 10.23 -14.49 -0.23
N ILE A 106 11.27 -14.51 0.61
CA ILE A 106 11.48 -15.57 1.61
C ILE A 106 10.32 -15.59 2.60
N MET A 107 9.96 -14.44 3.18
CA MET A 107 8.87 -14.36 4.14
C MET A 107 7.53 -14.79 3.54
N CYS A 108 7.17 -14.27 2.36
CA CYS A 108 5.95 -14.68 1.67
C CYS A 108 5.98 -16.16 1.28
N GLY A 109 7.13 -16.70 0.85
CA GLY A 109 7.31 -18.11 0.54
C GLY A 109 7.08 -19.01 1.75
N VAL A 110 7.69 -18.68 2.89
CA VAL A 110 7.48 -19.40 4.17
C VAL A 110 6.01 -19.34 4.58
N ILE A 111 5.39 -18.16 4.56
CA ILE A 111 3.98 -18.01 4.90
C ILE A 111 3.09 -18.79 3.94
N ALA A 112 3.40 -18.81 2.63
CA ALA A 112 2.64 -19.57 1.64
C ALA A 112 2.67 -21.09 1.91
N LEU A 113 3.77 -21.62 2.40
CA LEU A 113 3.87 -23.03 2.81
C LEU A 113 2.98 -23.32 4.03
N PHE A 114 2.98 -22.44 5.01
CA PHE A 114 2.23 -22.62 6.26
C PHE A 114 0.82 -21.98 6.24
N THR A 115 0.36 -21.46 5.08
CA THR A 115 -0.95 -20.79 4.96
C THR A 115 -2.11 -21.60 5.52
N PRO A 116 -2.27 -22.92 5.24
CA PRO A 116 -3.41 -23.67 5.79
C PRO A 116 -3.41 -23.69 7.32
N THR A 117 -2.26 -23.98 7.93
CA THR A 117 -2.11 -24.02 9.40
C THR A 117 -2.39 -22.67 10.01
N LEU A 118 -1.85 -21.60 9.41
CA LEU A 118 -1.99 -20.23 9.89
C LEU A 118 -3.45 -19.76 9.82
N LEU A 119 -4.14 -20.05 8.71
CA LEU A 119 -5.55 -19.70 8.54
C LEU A 119 -6.44 -20.51 9.47
N THR A 120 -6.16 -21.80 9.70
CA THR A 120 -6.90 -22.62 10.66
C THR A 120 -6.74 -22.07 12.09
N LEU A 121 -5.56 -21.57 12.45
CA LEU A 121 -5.31 -20.98 13.77
C LEU A 121 -6.06 -19.64 13.95
N VAL A 122 -6.03 -18.78 12.92
CA VAL A 122 -6.57 -17.41 13.00
C VAL A 122 -8.08 -17.38 12.70
N TYR A 123 -8.52 -18.15 11.70
CA TYR A 123 -9.89 -18.19 11.19
C TYR A 123 -10.48 -19.61 11.17
N PRO A 124 -10.58 -20.29 12.33
CA PRO A 124 -11.03 -21.69 12.35
C PRO A 124 -12.42 -21.88 11.74
N ASN A 125 -13.34 -20.94 11.92
CA ASN A 125 -14.69 -21.00 11.36
C ASN A 125 -14.70 -20.95 9.83
N LEU A 126 -13.91 -20.04 9.23
CA LEU A 126 -13.82 -19.91 7.78
C LEU A 126 -13.10 -21.12 7.14
N MET A 127 -12.19 -21.75 7.87
CA MET A 127 -11.48 -22.95 7.42
C MET A 127 -12.31 -24.24 7.51
N GLN A 128 -13.46 -24.21 8.20
CA GLN A 128 -14.44 -25.32 8.23
C GLN A 128 -15.54 -25.14 7.17
N GLY A 129 -15.60 -23.99 6.49
CA GLY A 129 -16.57 -23.71 5.43
C GLY A 129 -16.26 -24.45 4.12
N ALA A 130 -17.22 -24.43 3.20
CA ALA A 130 -17.13 -25.10 1.90
C ALA A 130 -16.01 -24.55 1.02
N TYR A 131 -15.60 -23.29 1.23
CA TYR A 131 -14.62 -22.56 0.41
C TYR A 131 -13.23 -22.47 1.05
N ALA A 132 -12.89 -23.34 2.00
CA ALA A 132 -11.58 -23.32 2.69
C ALA A 132 -10.39 -23.43 1.73
N SER A 133 -10.50 -24.26 0.67
CA SER A 133 -9.45 -24.40 -0.36
C SER A 133 -9.25 -23.11 -1.17
N GLU A 134 -10.33 -22.43 -1.52
CA GLU A 134 -10.30 -21.13 -2.20
C GLU A 134 -9.71 -20.05 -1.31
N PHE A 135 -10.03 -20.06 -0.02
CA PHE A 135 -9.45 -19.14 0.96
C PHE A 135 -7.93 -19.27 1.06
N VAL A 136 -7.42 -20.52 1.13
CA VAL A 136 -5.97 -20.80 1.13
C VAL A 136 -5.34 -20.33 -0.17
N PHE A 137 -5.94 -20.66 -1.32
CA PHE A 137 -5.42 -20.25 -2.63
C PHE A 137 -5.39 -18.73 -2.76
N LEU A 138 -6.49 -18.06 -2.42
CA LEU A 138 -6.58 -16.60 -2.47
C LEU A 138 -5.53 -15.93 -1.58
N THR A 139 -5.36 -16.39 -0.34
CA THR A 139 -4.34 -15.86 0.58
C THR A 139 -2.94 -16.01 -0.01
N ARG A 140 -2.61 -17.18 -0.58
CA ARG A 140 -1.33 -17.42 -1.26
C ARG A 140 -1.12 -16.50 -2.46
N LEU A 141 -2.15 -16.29 -3.27
CA LEU A 141 -2.10 -15.37 -4.42
C LEU A 141 -1.83 -13.93 -3.95
N LEU A 142 -2.51 -13.51 -2.90
CA LEU A 142 -2.36 -12.16 -2.34
C LEU A 142 -1.00 -11.92 -1.67
N LEU A 143 -0.24 -12.97 -1.29
CA LEU A 143 1.15 -12.82 -0.81
C LEU A 143 2.11 -12.26 -1.87
N LEU A 144 1.74 -12.21 -3.14
CA LEU A 144 2.50 -11.49 -4.17
C LEU A 144 2.41 -9.97 -4.00
N GLN A 145 1.30 -9.47 -3.46
CA GLN A 145 1.03 -8.03 -3.30
C GLN A 145 2.08 -7.31 -2.43
N PRO A 146 2.46 -7.77 -1.22
CA PRO A 146 3.49 -7.11 -0.40
C PRO A 146 4.81 -6.92 -1.12
N ILE A 147 5.23 -7.88 -1.93
CA ILE A 147 6.48 -7.82 -2.69
C ILE A 147 6.36 -6.75 -3.78
N ILE A 148 5.29 -6.80 -4.59
CA ILE A 148 5.07 -5.88 -5.71
C ILE A 148 4.90 -4.44 -5.19
N LEU A 149 4.06 -4.24 -4.17
CA LEU A 149 3.82 -2.90 -3.60
C LEU A 149 5.04 -2.39 -2.83
N GLY A 150 5.83 -3.26 -2.20
CA GLY A 150 7.11 -2.89 -1.59
C GLY A 150 8.10 -2.36 -2.63
N LEU A 151 8.29 -3.08 -3.74
CA LEU A 151 9.10 -2.61 -4.87
C LEU A 151 8.55 -1.32 -5.47
N SER A 152 7.22 -1.22 -5.59
CA SER A 152 6.56 -0.01 -6.04
C SER A 152 6.82 1.17 -5.10
N GLY A 153 6.90 0.97 -3.79
CA GLY A 153 7.26 1.99 -2.80
C GLY A 153 8.66 2.58 -3.03
N VAL A 154 9.64 1.74 -3.40
CA VAL A 154 10.98 2.21 -3.80
C VAL A 154 10.92 3.05 -5.07
N ALA A 155 10.18 2.59 -6.09
CA ALA A 155 10.00 3.31 -7.35
C ALA A 155 9.24 4.65 -7.16
N THR A 156 8.25 4.64 -6.29
CA THR A 156 7.48 5.81 -5.84
C THR A 156 8.36 6.88 -5.22
N SER A 157 9.37 6.49 -4.43
CA SER A 157 10.32 7.43 -3.83
C SER A 157 11.08 8.22 -4.89
N VAL A 158 11.55 7.55 -5.95
CA VAL A 158 12.19 8.21 -7.09
C VAL A 158 11.23 9.15 -7.82
N THR A 159 9.99 8.70 -8.03
CA THR A 159 8.95 9.48 -8.70
C THR A 159 8.66 10.78 -7.97
N GLN A 160 8.62 10.74 -6.63
CA GLN A 160 8.43 11.93 -5.79
C GLN A 160 9.65 12.86 -5.82
N VAL A 161 10.89 12.32 -5.73
CA VAL A 161 12.12 13.12 -5.84
C VAL A 161 12.19 13.84 -7.21
N LYS A 162 11.76 13.18 -8.30
CA LYS A 162 11.66 13.76 -9.63
C LYS A 162 10.44 14.65 -9.85
N ARG A 163 9.63 14.91 -8.82
CA ARG A 163 8.41 15.75 -8.84
C ARG A 163 7.38 15.32 -9.87
N LYS A 164 7.33 14.03 -10.22
CA LYS A 164 6.35 13.45 -11.15
C LYS A 164 5.06 13.11 -10.39
N PHE A 165 4.46 14.11 -9.75
CA PHE A 165 3.34 13.94 -8.81
C PHE A 165 2.08 13.35 -9.44
N PHE A 166 1.88 13.54 -10.75
CA PHE A 166 0.75 12.92 -11.45
C PHE A 166 0.87 11.39 -11.46
N ILE A 167 2.06 10.86 -11.81
CA ILE A 167 2.32 9.41 -11.82
C ILE A 167 2.17 8.83 -10.41
N PHE A 168 2.73 9.55 -9.42
CA PHE A 168 2.61 9.17 -8.02
C PHE A 168 1.15 9.02 -7.58
N ALA A 169 0.33 10.04 -7.84
CA ALA A 169 -1.06 10.07 -7.38
C ALA A 169 -2.00 9.19 -8.23
N LEU A 170 -1.61 8.84 -9.47
CA LEU A 170 -2.37 7.95 -10.34
C LEU A 170 -2.19 6.48 -9.96
N SER A 171 -1.07 6.10 -9.32
CA SER A 171 -0.78 4.71 -9.02
C SER A 171 -1.84 4.02 -8.12
N PRO A 172 -2.39 4.63 -7.04
CA PRO A 172 -3.48 4.02 -6.27
C PRO A 172 -4.79 3.90 -7.05
N VAL A 173 -5.03 4.80 -8.01
CA VAL A 173 -6.20 4.73 -8.91
C VAL A 173 -6.10 3.46 -9.76
N LEU A 174 -4.94 3.18 -10.35
CA LEU A 174 -4.70 1.96 -11.15
C LEU A 174 -4.86 0.70 -10.30
N TYR A 175 -4.42 0.74 -9.05
CA TYR A 175 -4.60 -0.38 -8.12
C TYR A 175 -6.09 -0.70 -7.92
N ASN A 176 -6.92 0.31 -7.59
CA ASN A 176 -8.36 0.13 -7.43
C ASN A 176 -9.04 -0.32 -8.74
N LEU A 177 -8.64 0.23 -9.89
CA LEU A 177 -9.15 -0.20 -11.20
C LEU A 177 -8.81 -1.68 -11.49
N GLY A 178 -7.63 -2.15 -11.09
CA GLY A 178 -7.26 -3.56 -11.19
C GLY A 178 -8.20 -4.46 -10.38
N ILE A 179 -8.53 -4.08 -9.15
CA ILE A 179 -9.46 -4.83 -8.29
C ILE A 179 -10.87 -4.82 -8.89
N ILE A 180 -11.36 -3.67 -9.32
CA ILE A 180 -12.69 -3.54 -9.96
C ILE A 180 -12.73 -4.39 -11.25
N GLY A 181 -11.69 -4.30 -12.08
CA GLY A 181 -11.57 -5.10 -13.30
C GLY A 181 -11.54 -6.61 -13.00
N GLY A 182 -10.83 -7.03 -11.97
CA GLY A 182 -10.83 -8.41 -11.49
C GLY A 182 -12.23 -8.89 -11.07
N THR A 183 -12.96 -8.04 -10.38
CA THR A 183 -14.32 -8.36 -9.93
C THR A 183 -15.31 -8.43 -11.10
N VAL A 184 -15.22 -7.53 -12.06
CA VAL A 184 -16.17 -7.47 -13.18
C VAL A 184 -15.88 -8.52 -14.26
N PHE A 185 -14.59 -8.72 -14.59
CA PHE A 185 -14.21 -9.54 -15.74
C PHE A 185 -13.63 -10.91 -15.38
N LEU A 186 -12.93 -11.04 -14.25
CA LEU A 186 -12.25 -12.29 -13.89
C LEU A 186 -13.08 -13.13 -12.91
N TYR A 187 -13.84 -12.50 -12.02
CA TYR A 187 -14.69 -13.24 -11.09
C TYR A 187 -15.72 -14.16 -11.79
N PRO A 188 -16.42 -13.75 -12.86
CA PRO A 188 -17.37 -14.63 -13.54
C PRO A 188 -16.73 -15.90 -14.14
N VAL A 189 -15.42 -15.88 -14.38
CA VAL A 189 -14.69 -17.01 -15.01
C VAL A 189 -13.97 -17.87 -13.97
N PHE A 190 -13.36 -17.22 -12.98
CA PHE A 190 -12.43 -17.86 -12.03
C PHE A 190 -12.95 -17.88 -10.59
N GLY A 191 -14.16 -17.35 -10.33
CA GLY A 191 -14.66 -17.20 -8.96
C GLY A 191 -13.83 -16.22 -8.13
N LEU A 192 -13.77 -16.43 -6.81
CA LEU A 192 -13.04 -15.58 -5.87
C LEU A 192 -11.55 -15.39 -6.21
N PRO A 193 -10.81 -16.42 -6.70
CA PRO A 193 -9.47 -16.25 -7.26
C PRO A 193 -9.36 -15.16 -8.34
N GLY A 194 -10.39 -14.95 -9.15
CA GLY A 194 -10.42 -13.90 -10.18
C GLY A 194 -10.34 -12.49 -9.58
N VAL A 195 -10.98 -12.26 -8.44
CA VAL A 195 -10.84 -10.98 -7.71
C VAL A 195 -9.41 -10.82 -7.20
N GLY A 196 -8.82 -11.89 -6.65
CA GLY A 196 -7.42 -11.88 -6.21
C GLY A 196 -6.42 -11.61 -7.35
N MET A 197 -6.66 -12.17 -8.55
CA MET A 197 -5.89 -11.85 -9.76
C MET A 197 -6.00 -10.36 -10.09
N GLY A 198 -7.19 -9.78 -9.98
CA GLY A 198 -7.40 -8.33 -10.14
C GLY A 198 -6.57 -7.49 -9.19
N VAL A 199 -6.43 -7.91 -7.93
CA VAL A 199 -5.56 -7.27 -6.93
C VAL A 199 -4.10 -7.30 -7.38
N VAL A 200 -3.60 -8.46 -7.82
CA VAL A 200 -2.22 -8.62 -8.28
C VAL A 200 -1.96 -7.79 -9.55
N ILE A 201 -2.90 -7.80 -10.50
CA ILE A 201 -2.82 -6.96 -11.72
C ILE A 201 -2.81 -5.48 -11.33
N GLY A 202 -3.65 -5.07 -10.40
CA GLY A 202 -3.66 -3.71 -9.87
C GLY A 202 -2.34 -3.32 -9.20
N ALA A 203 -1.77 -4.20 -8.38
CA ALA A 203 -0.45 -4.00 -7.76
C ALA A 203 0.67 -3.89 -8.82
N LEU A 204 0.63 -4.72 -9.85
CA LEU A 204 1.56 -4.62 -10.98
C LEU A 204 1.40 -3.31 -11.75
N ALA A 205 0.17 -2.88 -12.04
CA ALA A 205 -0.09 -1.61 -12.70
C ALA A 205 0.40 -0.42 -11.86
N HIS A 206 0.18 -0.49 -10.53
CA HIS A 206 0.72 0.47 -9.56
C HIS A 206 2.25 0.56 -9.61
N PHE A 207 2.95 -0.56 -9.79
CA PHE A 207 4.41 -0.58 -9.92
C PHE A 207 4.87 -0.11 -11.31
N ILE A 208 4.29 -0.68 -12.38
CA ILE A 208 4.73 -0.46 -13.77
C ILE A 208 4.65 1.02 -14.17
N ILE A 209 3.68 1.78 -13.68
CA ILE A 209 3.54 3.20 -14.00
C ILE A 209 4.76 4.03 -13.58
N HIS A 210 5.54 3.58 -12.59
CA HIS A 210 6.75 4.24 -12.13
C HIS A 210 7.98 3.90 -12.98
N VAL A 211 7.98 2.79 -13.73
CA VAL A 211 9.14 2.30 -14.48
C VAL A 211 9.68 3.34 -15.48
N PRO A 212 8.85 4.05 -16.28
CA PRO A 212 9.35 5.10 -17.18
C PRO A 212 10.15 6.20 -16.46
N VAL A 213 9.73 6.55 -15.23
CA VAL A 213 10.45 7.57 -14.42
C VAL A 213 11.79 7.05 -13.95
N LEU A 214 11.87 5.78 -13.54
CA LEU A 214 13.13 5.13 -13.17
C LEU A 214 14.11 5.09 -14.35
N MET A 215 13.61 4.80 -15.56
CA MET A 215 14.41 4.77 -16.78
C MET A 215 14.90 6.16 -17.18
N GLU A 216 14.02 7.17 -17.18
CA GLU A 216 14.36 8.57 -17.46
C GLU A 216 15.42 9.09 -16.48
N ALA A 217 15.27 8.76 -15.20
CA ALA A 217 16.20 9.14 -14.15
C ALA A 217 17.51 8.36 -14.15
N LYS A 218 17.64 7.30 -14.96
CA LYS A 218 18.75 6.33 -14.95
C LYS A 218 18.95 5.65 -13.58
N LEU A 219 17.85 5.49 -12.83
CA LEU A 219 17.81 4.92 -11.47
C LEU A 219 17.11 3.56 -11.43
N THR A 220 17.01 2.85 -12.56
CA THR A 220 16.50 1.48 -12.58
C THR A 220 17.34 0.58 -11.66
N PRO A 221 16.70 -0.13 -10.70
CA PRO A 221 17.42 -1.00 -9.79
C PRO A 221 18.09 -2.15 -10.54
N ARG A 222 19.26 -2.54 -10.07
CA ARG A 222 19.92 -3.79 -10.47
C ARG A 222 19.83 -4.77 -9.31
N PHE A 223 19.66 -6.02 -9.63
CA PHE A 223 19.72 -7.06 -8.60
C PHE A 223 21.16 -7.13 -8.06
N VAL A 224 21.30 -6.96 -6.76
CA VAL A 224 22.58 -6.98 -6.04
C VAL A 224 22.40 -7.74 -4.73
N ILE A 225 23.47 -8.36 -4.23
CA ILE A 225 23.46 -8.91 -2.87
C ILE A 225 23.42 -7.72 -1.90
N PRO A 226 22.43 -7.64 -1.01
CA PRO A 226 22.27 -6.51 -0.12
C PRO A 226 23.44 -6.39 0.88
N ASP A 227 24.04 -5.19 0.95
CA ASP A 227 25.06 -4.85 1.92
C ASP A 227 24.40 -4.58 3.29
N PRO A 228 24.68 -5.38 4.34
CA PRO A 228 24.06 -5.21 5.66
C PRO A 228 24.28 -3.81 6.25
N LYS A 229 25.40 -3.15 5.97
CA LYS A 229 25.70 -1.81 6.48
C LYS A 229 24.78 -0.75 5.86
N VAL A 230 24.56 -0.84 4.53
CA VAL A 230 23.65 0.06 3.82
C VAL A 230 22.20 -0.16 4.27
N LEU A 231 21.81 -1.43 4.41
CA LEU A 231 20.46 -1.78 4.86
C LEU A 231 20.22 -1.32 6.30
N TRP A 232 21.16 -1.56 7.20
CA TRP A 232 21.04 -1.15 8.60
C TRP A 232 20.79 0.37 8.72
N LEU A 233 21.47 1.16 7.89
CA LEU A 233 21.32 2.60 7.86
C LEU A 233 19.87 3.04 7.47
N VAL A 234 19.23 2.31 6.54
CA VAL A 234 17.83 2.58 6.13
C VAL A 234 16.85 2.04 7.15
N MET A 235 17.07 0.81 7.60
CA MET A 235 16.15 0.10 8.50
C MET A 235 16.07 0.74 9.88
N LYS A 236 17.20 1.18 10.43
CA LYS A 236 17.27 1.85 11.73
C LYS A 236 16.32 3.05 11.82
N ASP A 237 16.30 3.89 10.78
CA ASP A 237 15.47 5.09 10.76
C ASP A 237 13.99 4.76 10.45
N SER A 238 13.72 3.64 9.80
CA SER A 238 12.36 3.17 9.48
C SER A 238 11.74 2.33 10.58
N LEU A 239 12.53 1.71 11.46
CA LEU A 239 12.08 0.72 12.44
C LEU A 239 10.93 1.19 13.34
N PRO A 240 10.98 2.38 13.97
CA PRO A 240 9.89 2.83 14.84
C PRO A 240 8.56 2.95 14.09
N ARG A 241 8.59 3.43 12.85
CA ARG A 241 7.42 3.53 11.98
C ARG A 241 6.91 2.15 11.57
N SER A 242 7.80 1.24 11.20
CA SER A 242 7.45 -0.13 10.82
C SER A 242 6.80 -0.89 11.95
N MET A 243 7.29 -0.70 13.18
CA MET A 243 6.66 -1.26 14.37
C MET A 243 5.26 -0.70 14.60
N ALA A 244 5.06 0.60 14.47
CA ALA A 244 3.75 1.23 14.61
C ALA A 244 2.74 0.73 13.56
N LEU A 245 3.15 0.65 12.28
CA LEU A 245 2.33 0.12 11.20
C LEU A 245 2.05 -1.37 11.36
N GLY A 246 3.07 -2.14 11.74
CA GLY A 246 2.95 -3.58 12.04
C GLY A 246 2.00 -3.86 13.19
N MET A 247 2.05 -3.06 14.27
CA MET A 247 1.11 -3.17 15.37
C MET A 247 -0.33 -2.86 14.92
N GLY A 248 -0.53 -1.82 14.11
CA GLY A 248 -1.84 -1.52 13.52
C GLY A 248 -2.38 -2.67 12.67
N ALA A 249 -1.54 -3.24 11.81
CA ALA A 249 -1.91 -4.40 10.98
C ALA A 249 -2.22 -5.63 11.85
N PHE A 250 -1.47 -5.86 12.92
CA PHE A 250 -1.71 -6.95 13.87
C PHE A 250 -3.05 -6.77 14.61
N VAL A 251 -3.35 -5.56 15.09
CA VAL A 251 -4.64 -5.24 15.71
C VAL A 251 -5.78 -5.49 14.73
N THR A 252 -5.65 -5.04 13.49
CA THR A 252 -6.65 -5.25 12.44
C THR A 252 -6.85 -6.75 12.15
N LEU A 253 -5.77 -7.54 12.10
CA LEU A 253 -5.83 -8.99 11.96
C LEU A 253 -6.61 -9.63 13.12
N ALA A 254 -6.29 -9.25 14.37
CA ALA A 254 -6.96 -9.77 15.55
C ALA A 254 -8.45 -9.40 15.59
N LEU A 255 -8.80 -8.14 15.29
CA LEU A 255 -10.18 -7.70 15.23
C LEU A 255 -10.96 -8.40 14.10
N THR A 256 -10.34 -8.63 12.94
CA THR A 256 -10.95 -9.39 11.85
C THR A 256 -11.16 -10.85 12.24
N ALA A 257 -10.22 -11.45 12.99
CA ALA A 257 -10.38 -12.81 13.51
C ALA A 257 -11.53 -12.92 14.54
N LEU A 258 -11.74 -11.89 15.36
CA LEU A 258 -12.89 -11.79 16.26
C LEU A 258 -14.21 -11.62 15.47
N ALA A 259 -14.21 -10.75 14.46
CA ALA A 259 -15.36 -10.55 13.59
C ALA A 259 -15.77 -11.83 12.86
N ALA A 260 -14.81 -12.67 12.44
CA ALA A 260 -15.08 -13.97 11.82
C ALA A 260 -15.81 -14.96 12.79
N ARG A 261 -15.76 -14.74 14.09
CA ARG A 261 -16.44 -15.56 15.09
C ARG A 261 -17.91 -15.15 15.33
N THR A 262 -18.31 -13.98 14.85
CA THR A 262 -19.68 -13.48 15.05
C THR A 262 -20.69 -14.13 14.10
N GLY A 263 -20.23 -14.85 13.09
CA GLY A 263 -21.03 -15.52 12.08
C GLY A 263 -20.75 -15.04 10.67
N GLU A 264 -21.51 -15.56 9.71
CA GLU A 264 -21.42 -15.20 8.30
C GLU A 264 -21.69 -13.70 8.10
N GLY A 265 -20.85 -13.04 7.30
CA GLY A 265 -20.90 -11.60 7.03
C GLY A 265 -20.19 -10.73 8.07
N GLY A 266 -19.74 -11.30 9.20
CA GLY A 266 -19.11 -10.53 10.28
C GLY A 266 -17.85 -9.79 9.85
N VAL A 267 -16.98 -10.43 9.10
CA VAL A 267 -15.75 -9.81 8.57
C VAL A 267 -16.09 -8.73 7.53
N SER A 268 -17.08 -9.01 6.68
CA SER A 268 -17.53 -8.09 5.63
C SER A 268 -18.10 -6.80 6.21
N VAL A 269 -19.01 -6.91 7.17
CA VAL A 269 -19.62 -5.75 7.85
C VAL A 269 -18.55 -4.94 8.58
N PHE A 270 -17.67 -5.61 9.34
CA PHE A 270 -16.57 -4.95 10.05
C PHE A 270 -15.67 -4.17 9.09
N THR A 271 -15.29 -4.79 7.97
CA THR A 271 -14.34 -4.16 7.02
C THR A 271 -15.01 -3.04 6.23
N LEU A 272 -16.24 -3.24 5.73
CA LEU A 272 -16.97 -2.20 5.01
C LEU A 272 -17.28 -0.98 5.91
N ALA A 273 -17.64 -1.20 7.16
CA ALA A 273 -17.84 -0.12 8.13
C ALA A 273 -16.54 0.67 8.37
N GLY A 274 -15.43 -0.05 8.57
CA GLY A 274 -14.12 0.60 8.74
C GLY A 274 -13.66 1.37 7.49
N ASN A 275 -13.91 0.86 6.29
CA ASN A 275 -13.61 1.57 5.05
C ASN A 275 -14.44 2.85 4.91
N LEU A 276 -15.72 2.81 5.31
CA LEU A 276 -16.59 3.98 5.28
C LEU A 276 -16.15 5.03 6.31
N GLU A 277 -15.78 4.61 7.53
CA GLU A 277 -15.23 5.48 8.58
C GLU A 277 -13.91 6.14 8.14
N ALA A 278 -13.04 5.41 7.43
CA ALA A 278 -11.76 5.92 6.97
C ALA A 278 -11.89 7.12 6.01
N VAL A 279 -13.00 7.27 5.29
CA VAL A 279 -13.18 8.37 4.32
C VAL A 279 -13.23 9.73 5.01
N PRO A 280 -14.16 10.03 5.94
CA PRO A 280 -14.17 11.33 6.63
C PRO A 280 -12.90 11.52 7.46
N LEU A 281 -12.37 10.48 8.10
CA LEU A 281 -11.15 10.55 8.89
C LEU A 281 -9.95 10.97 8.03
N SER A 282 -9.79 10.39 6.84
CA SER A 282 -8.70 10.75 5.92
C SER A 282 -8.86 12.15 5.35
N LEU A 283 -10.07 12.56 4.98
CA LEU A 283 -10.34 13.90 4.42
C LEU A 283 -10.11 15.00 5.45
N ILE A 284 -10.71 14.87 6.62
CA ILE A 284 -10.60 15.86 7.69
C ILE A 284 -9.18 15.82 8.30
N GLY A 285 -8.71 14.64 8.67
CA GLY A 285 -7.41 14.47 9.30
C GLY A 285 -6.25 14.91 8.41
N ALA A 286 -6.26 14.59 7.12
CA ALA A 286 -5.24 15.04 6.17
C ALA A 286 -5.29 16.57 5.97
N ALA A 287 -6.48 17.16 5.89
CA ALA A 287 -6.64 18.61 5.76
C ALA A 287 -6.07 19.36 6.97
N TYR A 288 -6.46 18.95 8.18
CA TYR A 288 -5.94 19.54 9.41
C TYR A 288 -4.44 19.30 9.59
N ALA A 289 -3.94 18.08 9.36
CA ALA A 289 -2.52 17.80 9.46
C ALA A 289 -1.68 18.65 8.49
N THR A 290 -2.17 18.83 7.25
CA THR A 290 -1.49 19.63 6.23
C THR A 290 -1.48 21.13 6.61
N ALA A 291 -2.55 21.64 7.20
CA ALA A 291 -2.65 23.03 7.62
C ALA A 291 -1.86 23.31 8.92
N ALA A 292 -1.95 22.42 9.90
CA ALA A 292 -1.32 22.60 11.22
C ALA A 292 0.19 22.36 11.19
N PHE A 293 0.68 21.43 10.36
CA PHE A 293 2.09 21.03 10.37
C PHE A 293 3.08 22.19 10.15
N PRO A 294 2.90 23.09 9.15
CA PRO A 294 3.80 24.25 8.96
C PRO A 294 3.79 25.20 10.16
N VAL A 295 2.61 25.45 10.73
CA VAL A 295 2.43 26.34 11.89
C VAL A 295 3.12 25.76 13.13
N LEU A 296 2.91 24.48 13.39
CA LEU A 296 3.56 23.76 14.50
C LEU A 296 5.08 23.72 14.32
N ALA A 297 5.57 23.48 13.11
CA ALA A 297 7.00 23.48 12.80
C ALA A 297 7.63 24.88 13.03
N GLU A 298 6.91 25.94 12.68
CA GLU A 298 7.37 27.33 12.93
C GLU A 298 7.41 27.65 14.42
N HIS A 299 6.35 27.31 15.18
CA HIS A 299 6.31 27.51 16.64
C HIS A 299 7.43 26.72 17.34
N HIS A 300 7.69 25.48 16.90
CA HIS A 300 8.78 24.67 17.42
C HIS A 300 10.14 25.33 17.16
N ARG A 301 10.38 25.79 15.92
CA ARG A 301 11.62 26.48 15.54
C ARG A 301 11.84 27.76 16.36
N LYS A 302 10.75 28.53 16.63
CA LYS A 302 10.78 29.76 17.42
C LYS A 302 10.77 29.50 18.91
N LYS A 303 10.74 28.26 19.38
CA LYS A 303 10.64 27.86 20.80
C LYS A 303 9.42 28.47 21.54
N GLN A 304 8.32 28.67 20.80
CA GLN A 304 7.08 29.23 21.31
C GLN A 304 6.19 28.12 21.89
N GLY A 305 6.53 27.59 23.07
CA GLY A 305 5.86 26.42 23.65
C GLY A 305 4.37 26.63 23.97
N VAL A 306 3.94 27.83 24.32
CA VAL A 306 2.52 28.14 24.58
C VAL A 306 1.74 28.12 23.26
N ALA A 307 2.16 28.88 22.25
CA ALA A 307 1.52 28.90 20.94
C ALA A 307 1.51 27.52 20.25
N TYR A 308 2.54 26.68 20.48
CA TYR A 308 2.58 25.30 20.02
C TYR A 308 1.46 24.45 20.64
N ARG A 309 1.25 24.58 21.96
CA ARG A 309 0.17 23.89 22.69
C ARG A 309 -1.21 24.36 22.27
N ASP A 310 -1.41 25.66 22.15
CA ASP A 310 -2.69 26.26 21.74
C ASP A 310 -3.09 25.90 20.30
N THR A 311 -2.11 25.54 19.46
CA THR A 311 -2.38 25.05 18.09
C THR A 311 -2.79 23.59 18.06
N ILE A 312 -2.47 22.81 19.10
CA ILE A 312 -2.81 21.36 19.19
C ILE A 312 -4.13 21.14 19.92
N SER A 313 -4.47 22.02 20.86
CA SER A 313 -5.74 22.00 21.61
C SER A 313 -6.90 22.53 20.79
#